data_05afdd01a592fd46ea36a1a063cd2085
#
_entry.id   05afdd01a592fd46ea36a1a063cd2085
#
_cell.length_a   1.000
_cell.length_b   1.000
_cell.length_c   1.000
_cell.angle_alpha   90.00
_cell.angle_beta   90.00
_cell.angle_gamma   90.00
#
_symmetry.space_group_name_H-M   'P 1'
#
loop_
_entity.id
_entity.type
_entity.pdbx_description
1 polymer ?
#
loop_
_entity_poly.entity_id
_entity_poly.type
_entity_poly.pdbx_seq_one_letter_code
_entity_poly.pdbx_strand_id
1 'polypeptide(L)'
;ALFSQPAGAAEPKKGGHFLHAITGGSTTDTLDPATHTSSWNINVEFQLRNCLVEIDDKFQPKPELAESWESTPDAKRWIFNLRQGVEFHDGKPLDAEDVIYTMNHHRGEDSKSAAKPFLAPVEDIKADGKHRVIFELNAGVADFPFIMSDYHLAVFKAGTKGPEFEKGIGTGGYILEKWEPGVTAITKRNPNYWKEGRAHFDKVETLSINDVNARTNAVKTGQIHFMDRCERKTVHLLKRVKGIEILAVTATFHYTMPMMTTMKPYDDNNVRLALKHAVNRDEMVKRILNGYGEAGNDHPIAPVNRYFAKDLPKRKYDPEKAKFYIKKAGMEDHTFNLHTAEAAFQGADDAAILYQEHAKKADIKIKVVREPSDGYWSDVWTKKEFCMCYWSGRPTEDLMFSVAYAAGAPWNDTKWDNEKFNKLLVDAKAELDEKKRAQMYAEMQEICKDDGGTIVPMFAQIVEASSDKIGHGPISGHMEADGQRNAERWWFV
;
A
#
# COMPACT_ATOMS: atom_id res chain seq x y z
N ALA A 1 -15.76 16.22 15.08
CA ALA A 1 -14.43 16.09 14.53
C ALA A 1 -13.54 17.14 15.21
N LEU A 2 -12.78 16.75 16.20
CA LEU A 2 -11.71 17.56 16.79
C LEU A 2 -10.42 17.07 16.12
N PHE A 3 -9.97 17.83 15.14
CA PHE A 3 -8.59 17.72 14.65
C PHE A 3 -7.67 18.12 15.80
N SER A 4 -6.96 17.17 16.39
CA SER A 4 -5.80 17.50 17.20
C SER A 4 -4.77 18.12 16.25
N GLN A 5 -4.46 19.40 16.48
CA GLN A 5 -3.26 19.99 15.89
C GLN A 5 -2.05 19.15 16.37
N PRO A 6 -1.07 18.88 15.52
CA PRO A 6 0.17 18.28 15.98
C PRO A 6 0.73 19.16 17.09
N ALA A 7 1.06 18.56 18.22
CA ALA A 7 1.85 19.21 19.26
C ALA A 7 3.06 19.83 18.55
N GLY A 8 3.34 21.12 18.80
CA GLY A 8 4.38 21.86 18.11
C GLY A 8 5.64 21.01 18.04
N ALA A 9 6.06 20.68 16.82
CA ALA A 9 7.16 19.77 16.60
C ALA A 9 8.40 20.29 17.32
N ALA A 10 8.82 19.60 18.38
CA ALA A 10 10.09 19.86 19.03
C ALA A 10 11.18 19.70 17.96
N GLU A 11 12.18 20.60 17.99
CA GLU A 11 13.27 20.51 17.01
C GLU A 11 13.93 19.12 17.04
N PRO A 12 14.21 18.52 15.86
CA PRO A 12 14.82 17.22 15.78
C PRO A 12 16.13 17.13 16.55
N LYS A 13 16.20 16.25 17.54
CA LYS A 13 17.44 15.94 18.24
C LYS A 13 18.16 14.82 17.55
N LYS A 14 19.47 14.97 17.34
CA LYS A 14 20.35 13.89 16.89
C LYS A 14 20.80 13.06 18.09
N GLY A 15 20.83 11.74 17.91
CA GLY A 15 21.39 10.84 18.91
C GLY A 15 20.41 9.76 19.37
N GLY A 16 20.90 8.89 20.24
CA GLY A 16 20.12 7.85 20.89
C GLY A 16 19.96 6.55 20.08
N HIS A 17 19.39 5.56 20.74
CA HIS A 17 19.15 4.22 20.19
C HIS A 17 17.64 4.01 20.00
N PHE A 18 17.20 4.00 18.77
CA PHE A 18 15.79 3.73 18.40
C PHE A 18 15.54 2.24 18.28
N LEU A 19 14.68 1.71 19.13
CA LEU A 19 14.23 0.33 19.11
C LEU A 19 12.78 0.32 18.62
N HIS A 20 12.50 -0.41 17.56
CA HIS A 20 11.14 -0.56 17.06
C HIS A 20 10.85 -1.99 16.63
N ALA A 21 9.59 -2.41 16.75
CA ALA A 21 9.16 -3.73 16.33
C ALA A 21 8.27 -3.62 15.09
N ILE A 22 8.64 -4.35 14.06
CA ILE A 22 7.94 -4.44 12.78
C ILE A 22 7.56 -5.89 12.52
N THR A 23 6.38 -6.09 11.90
CA THR A 23 5.88 -7.43 11.57
C THR A 23 6.43 -7.97 10.27
N GLY A 24 6.35 -9.29 10.12
CA GLY A 24 6.52 -9.99 8.85
C GLY A 24 7.88 -10.60 8.62
N GLY A 25 8.83 -10.45 9.56
CA GLY A 25 10.15 -11.07 9.41
C GLY A 25 10.11 -12.59 9.48
N SER A 26 10.97 -13.22 8.70
CA SER A 26 11.14 -14.66 8.55
C SER A 26 12.62 -15.04 8.56
N THR A 27 12.93 -16.23 9.04
CA THR A 27 14.30 -16.80 9.02
C THR A 27 14.83 -17.03 7.61
N THR A 28 13.96 -16.98 6.61
CA THR A 28 14.31 -17.10 5.18
C THR A 28 14.52 -15.75 4.48
N ASP A 29 14.39 -14.64 5.21
CA ASP A 29 14.59 -13.30 4.65
C ASP A 29 16.04 -13.09 4.22
N THR A 30 16.21 -12.31 3.16
CA THR A 30 17.51 -11.89 2.63
C THR A 30 17.53 -10.37 2.47
N LEU A 31 18.70 -9.78 2.21
CA LEU A 31 18.84 -8.37 1.85
C LEU A 31 18.92 -8.15 0.32
N ASP A 32 18.53 -9.16 -0.47
CA ASP A 32 18.28 -8.97 -1.90
C ASP A 32 16.90 -8.33 -2.11
N PRO A 33 16.81 -7.08 -2.61
CA PRO A 33 15.54 -6.38 -2.78
C PRO A 33 14.52 -7.15 -3.64
N ALA A 34 14.99 -7.98 -4.57
CA ALA A 34 14.10 -8.79 -5.43
C ALA A 34 13.20 -9.76 -4.65
N THR A 35 13.56 -10.08 -3.41
CA THR A 35 12.87 -11.07 -2.56
C THR A 35 12.00 -10.45 -1.47
N HIS A 36 11.99 -9.14 -1.33
CA HIS A 36 11.29 -8.46 -0.24
C HIS A 36 9.77 -8.58 -0.40
N THR A 37 9.09 -9.03 0.65
CA THR A 37 7.63 -9.22 0.67
C THR A 37 6.97 -8.73 1.97
N SER A 38 7.76 -8.33 2.96
CA SER A 38 7.26 -8.01 4.29
C SER A 38 7.62 -6.58 4.73
N SER A 39 6.82 -6.00 5.61
CA SER A 39 7.10 -4.68 6.20
C SER A 39 8.46 -4.63 6.88
N TRP A 40 8.89 -5.72 7.51
CA TRP A 40 10.19 -5.80 8.18
C TRP A 40 11.37 -5.68 7.20
N ASN A 41 11.34 -6.44 6.07
CA ASN A 41 12.37 -6.33 5.03
C ASN A 41 12.42 -4.92 4.45
N ILE A 42 11.25 -4.35 4.10
CA ILE A 42 11.15 -3.04 3.46
C ILE A 42 11.67 -1.94 4.38
N ASN A 43 11.37 -2.05 5.69
CA ASN A 43 11.85 -1.08 6.67
C ASN A 43 13.38 -1.09 6.80
N VAL A 44 13.99 -2.28 6.81
CA VAL A 44 15.45 -2.43 6.82
C VAL A 44 16.05 -1.95 5.49
N GLU A 45 15.40 -2.26 4.36
CA GLU A 45 15.84 -1.80 3.03
C GLU A 45 15.98 -0.28 2.97
N PHE A 46 14.97 0.45 3.42
CA PHE A 46 15.00 1.93 3.41
C PHE A 46 15.93 2.57 4.45
N GLN A 47 16.45 1.80 5.39
CA GLN A 47 17.57 2.25 6.23
C GLN A 47 18.90 2.17 5.46
N LEU A 48 19.07 1.12 4.63
CA LEU A 48 20.32 0.79 3.96
C LEU A 48 20.45 1.42 2.58
N ARG A 49 19.35 1.58 1.83
CA ARG A 49 19.37 2.01 0.43
C ARG A 49 18.28 3.05 0.14
N ASN A 50 18.42 3.71 -0.99
CA ASN A 50 17.47 4.70 -1.48
C ASN A 50 17.00 4.33 -2.89
N CYS A 51 15.79 4.79 -3.25
CA CYS A 51 15.26 4.73 -4.60
C CYS A 51 15.67 5.93 -5.45
N LEU A 52 15.33 5.95 -6.73
CA LEU A 52 15.46 7.17 -7.53
C LEU A 52 14.47 8.25 -7.08
N VAL A 53 13.30 7.85 -6.61
CA VAL A 53 12.18 8.71 -6.22
C VAL A 53 11.66 8.27 -4.85
N GLU A 54 11.26 9.21 -4.02
CA GLU A 54 10.59 9.00 -2.73
C GLU A 54 9.12 9.43 -2.83
N ILE A 55 8.22 8.78 -2.08
CA ILE A 55 6.81 9.21 -1.94
C ILE A 55 6.65 9.98 -0.63
N ASP A 56 6.06 11.17 -0.70
CA ASP A 56 5.78 12.00 0.48
C ASP A 56 4.46 11.61 1.19
N ASP A 57 4.14 12.33 2.26
CA ASP A 57 2.92 12.16 3.05
C ASP A 57 1.63 12.50 2.28
N LYS A 58 1.75 13.15 1.12
CA LYS A 58 0.64 13.49 0.21
C LYS A 58 0.57 12.57 -1.01
N PHE A 59 1.25 11.44 -0.96
CA PHE A 59 1.34 10.49 -2.08
C PHE A 59 1.90 11.11 -3.36
N GLN A 60 2.82 12.09 -3.23
CA GLN A 60 3.47 12.73 -4.37
C GLN A 60 4.91 12.23 -4.53
N PRO A 61 5.38 12.03 -5.78
CA PRO A 61 6.77 11.68 -6.04
C PRO A 61 7.68 12.87 -5.74
N LYS A 62 8.75 12.62 -5.02
CA LYS A 62 9.78 13.59 -4.65
C LYS A 62 11.15 13.13 -5.10
N PRO A 63 12.05 14.05 -5.45
CA PRO A 63 13.44 13.73 -5.72
C PRO A 63 14.11 12.96 -4.58
N GLU A 64 14.75 11.82 -4.91
CA GLU A 64 15.60 11.07 -3.99
C GLU A 64 17.00 10.92 -4.59
N LEU A 65 17.46 9.77 -5.05
CA LEU A 65 18.75 9.67 -5.77
C LEU A 65 18.72 10.37 -7.12
N ALA A 66 17.55 10.46 -7.77
CA ALA A 66 17.36 11.40 -8.87
C ALA A 66 16.97 12.77 -8.32
N GLU A 67 17.70 13.82 -8.68
CA GLU A 67 17.35 15.20 -8.30
C GLU A 67 16.26 15.81 -9.19
N SER A 68 16.06 15.24 -10.38
CA SER A 68 15.00 15.63 -11.32
C SER A 68 14.77 14.53 -12.36
N TRP A 69 13.63 14.61 -13.02
CA TRP A 69 13.30 13.77 -14.17
C TRP A 69 12.45 14.53 -15.18
N GLU A 70 12.50 14.07 -16.42
CA GLU A 70 11.71 14.58 -17.53
C GLU A 70 11.28 13.43 -18.45
N SER A 71 10.23 13.64 -19.23
CA SER A 71 9.77 12.67 -20.21
C SER A 71 9.46 13.30 -21.56
N THR A 72 9.39 12.45 -22.59
CA THR A 72 8.76 12.81 -23.87
C THR A 72 7.23 12.98 -23.69
N PRO A 73 6.57 13.74 -24.60
CA PRO A 73 5.12 14.00 -24.48
C PRO A 73 4.24 12.72 -24.52
N ASP A 74 4.75 11.62 -25.05
CA ASP A 74 4.07 10.33 -25.10
C ASP A 74 4.42 9.41 -23.92
N ALA A 75 5.17 9.92 -22.93
CA ALA A 75 5.64 9.21 -21.73
C ALA A 75 6.39 7.89 -22.05
N LYS A 76 7.01 7.77 -23.22
CA LYS A 76 7.77 6.58 -23.62
C LYS A 76 9.27 6.67 -23.37
N ARG A 77 9.80 7.86 -23.20
CA ARG A 77 11.19 8.07 -22.81
C ARG A 77 11.23 8.87 -21.54
N TRP A 78 11.91 8.36 -20.52
CA TRP A 78 12.14 9.03 -19.26
C TRP A 78 13.63 9.23 -19.02
N ILE A 79 13.99 10.41 -18.53
CA ILE A 79 15.36 10.78 -18.24
C ILE A 79 15.42 11.15 -16.75
N PHE A 80 16.30 10.48 -16.01
CA PHE A 80 16.55 10.75 -14.61
C PHE A 80 17.95 11.35 -14.43
N ASN A 81 18.03 12.55 -13.87
CA ASN A 81 19.29 13.19 -13.54
C ASN A 81 19.67 12.80 -12.11
N LEU A 82 20.79 12.10 -11.94
CA LEU A 82 21.26 11.59 -10.67
C LEU A 82 21.93 12.68 -9.86
N ARG A 83 21.67 12.67 -8.55
CA ARG A 83 22.32 13.54 -7.59
C ARG A 83 23.83 13.27 -7.56
N GLN A 84 24.62 14.34 -7.59
CA GLN A 84 26.07 14.25 -7.46
C GLN A 84 26.49 14.22 -5.99
N GLY A 85 27.65 13.62 -5.69
CA GLY A 85 28.22 13.57 -4.36
C GLY A 85 27.58 12.52 -3.44
N VAL A 86 26.72 11.67 -3.94
CA VAL A 86 26.19 10.51 -3.20
C VAL A 86 27.22 9.39 -3.22
N GLU A 87 27.50 8.81 -2.05
CA GLU A 87 28.41 7.68 -1.89
C GLU A 87 27.68 6.49 -1.27
N PHE A 88 28.08 5.28 -1.69
CA PHE A 88 27.73 4.04 -0.99
C PHE A 88 28.47 3.99 0.36
N HIS A 89 28.00 3.13 1.26
CA HIS A 89 28.59 2.95 2.60
C HIS A 89 30.09 2.59 2.59
N ASP A 90 30.58 2.05 1.49
CA ASP A 90 32.00 1.70 1.29
C ASP A 90 32.81 2.83 0.58
N GLY A 91 32.20 3.97 0.36
CA GLY A 91 32.85 5.15 -0.24
C GLY A 91 32.87 5.17 -1.77
N LYS A 92 32.28 4.18 -2.47
CA LYS A 92 32.13 4.23 -3.94
C LYS A 92 31.12 5.32 -4.30
N PRO A 93 31.42 6.28 -5.18
CA PRO A 93 30.43 7.22 -5.70
C PRO A 93 29.32 6.51 -6.48
N LEU A 94 28.08 6.98 -6.30
CA LEU A 94 26.94 6.54 -7.11
C LEU A 94 27.06 7.07 -8.54
N ASP A 95 26.80 6.21 -9.50
CA ASP A 95 26.72 6.57 -10.91
C ASP A 95 25.60 5.83 -11.67
N ALA A 96 25.44 6.14 -12.97
CA ALA A 96 24.40 5.58 -13.82
C ALA A 96 24.52 4.04 -13.98
N GLU A 97 25.74 3.49 -13.87
CA GLU A 97 25.96 2.05 -13.98
C GLU A 97 25.29 1.30 -12.81
N ASP A 98 25.33 1.85 -11.61
CA ASP A 98 24.67 1.25 -10.45
C ASP A 98 23.16 1.17 -10.63
N VAL A 99 22.57 2.24 -11.17
CA VAL A 99 21.12 2.26 -11.46
C VAL A 99 20.76 1.24 -12.53
N ILE A 100 21.50 1.21 -13.65
CA ILE A 100 21.28 0.27 -14.75
C ILE A 100 21.44 -1.17 -14.26
N TYR A 101 22.47 -1.44 -13.46
CA TYR A 101 22.72 -2.76 -12.90
C TYR A 101 21.56 -3.18 -11.98
N THR A 102 21.11 -2.29 -11.10
CA THR A 102 19.96 -2.53 -10.21
C THR A 102 18.71 -2.86 -11.01
N MET A 103 18.34 -2.04 -11.99
CA MET A 103 17.11 -2.26 -12.77
C MET A 103 17.19 -3.58 -13.56
N ASN A 104 18.35 -3.93 -14.09
CA ASN A 104 18.54 -5.18 -14.84
C ASN A 104 18.48 -6.44 -13.95
N HIS A 105 18.76 -6.33 -12.64
CA HIS A 105 18.56 -7.42 -11.67
C HIS A 105 17.09 -7.85 -11.59
N HIS A 106 16.16 -6.92 -11.79
CA HIS A 106 14.72 -7.17 -11.73
C HIS A 106 14.09 -7.53 -13.08
N ARG A 107 14.86 -7.48 -14.17
CA ARG A 107 14.39 -7.71 -15.55
C ARG A 107 14.95 -9.05 -16.09
N GLY A 108 14.49 -9.43 -17.27
CA GLY A 108 14.91 -10.65 -17.94
C GLY A 108 14.00 -11.85 -17.67
N GLU A 109 14.13 -12.88 -18.51
CA GLU A 109 13.24 -14.04 -18.47
C GLU A 109 13.37 -14.82 -17.16
N ASP A 110 14.58 -14.98 -16.66
CA ASP A 110 14.90 -15.75 -15.45
C ASP A 110 14.67 -15.00 -14.14
N SER A 111 14.40 -13.70 -14.19
CA SER A 111 14.16 -12.90 -12.97
C SER A 111 12.90 -13.34 -12.25
N LYS A 112 13.02 -13.65 -10.97
CA LYS A 112 11.91 -13.98 -10.05
C LYS A 112 11.48 -12.78 -9.20
N SER A 113 12.01 -11.59 -9.50
CA SER A 113 11.68 -10.38 -8.77
C SER A 113 10.20 -10.03 -8.86
N ALA A 114 9.61 -9.66 -7.74
CA ALA A 114 8.24 -9.15 -7.68
C ALA A 114 8.09 -7.80 -8.43
N ALA A 115 9.19 -7.06 -8.65
CA ALA A 115 9.19 -5.83 -9.44
C ALA A 115 9.26 -6.06 -10.97
N LYS A 116 9.46 -7.30 -11.43
CA LYS A 116 9.53 -7.61 -12.86
C LYS A 116 8.34 -7.07 -13.67
N PRO A 117 7.09 -7.18 -13.23
CA PRO A 117 5.95 -6.62 -13.97
C PRO A 117 5.98 -5.08 -14.08
N PHE A 118 6.56 -4.38 -13.10
CA PHE A 118 6.67 -2.92 -13.11
C PHE A 118 7.63 -2.42 -14.18
N LEU A 119 8.65 -3.22 -14.47
CA LEU A 119 9.67 -2.93 -15.50
C LEU A 119 9.37 -3.57 -16.86
N ALA A 120 8.25 -4.29 -16.99
CA ALA A 120 7.86 -4.93 -18.25
C ALA A 120 7.75 -3.95 -19.44
N PRO A 121 7.31 -2.68 -19.27
CA PRO A 121 7.32 -1.71 -20.37
C PRO A 121 8.71 -1.21 -20.77
N VAL A 122 9.75 -1.46 -19.97
CA VAL A 122 11.10 -0.94 -20.22
C VAL A 122 11.79 -1.81 -21.27
N GLU A 123 12.04 -1.24 -22.45
CA GLU A 123 12.80 -1.90 -23.52
C GLU A 123 14.30 -1.79 -23.29
N ASP A 124 14.78 -0.59 -22.97
CA ASP A 124 16.20 -0.32 -22.85
C ASP A 124 16.48 0.71 -21.74
N ILE A 125 17.67 0.62 -21.14
CA ILE A 125 18.17 1.54 -20.12
C ILE A 125 19.59 1.93 -20.49
N LYS A 126 19.86 3.23 -20.63
CA LYS A 126 21.15 3.77 -21.09
C LYS A 126 21.72 4.80 -20.14
N ALA A 127 23.02 4.79 -19.98
CA ALA A 127 23.74 5.89 -19.38
C ALA A 127 23.97 7.00 -20.42
N ASP A 128 23.74 8.24 -20.00
CA ASP A 128 24.19 9.45 -20.73
C ASP A 128 25.18 10.20 -19.81
N GLY A 129 26.42 9.75 -19.82
CA GLY A 129 27.41 10.12 -18.82
C GLY A 129 27.21 9.42 -17.46
N LYS A 130 27.86 9.94 -16.41
CA LYS A 130 27.87 9.30 -15.08
C LYS A 130 26.59 9.56 -14.26
N HIS A 131 25.89 10.65 -14.54
CA HIS A 131 24.81 11.13 -13.66
C HIS A 131 23.49 11.31 -14.40
N ARG A 132 23.30 10.57 -15.51
CA ARG A 132 22.05 10.64 -16.27
C ARG A 132 21.69 9.27 -16.78
N VAL A 133 20.46 8.83 -16.51
CA VAL A 133 19.92 7.53 -16.93
C VAL A 133 18.68 7.74 -17.78
N ILE A 134 18.66 7.09 -18.95
CA ILE A 134 17.57 7.16 -19.91
C ILE A 134 16.87 5.80 -19.94
N PHE A 135 15.55 5.81 -19.74
CA PHE A 135 14.68 4.64 -19.90
C PHE A 135 13.85 4.81 -21.18
N GLU A 136 13.92 3.82 -22.06
CA GLU A 136 13.09 3.70 -23.25
C GLU A 136 11.97 2.69 -22.98
N LEU A 137 10.71 3.09 -23.21
CA LEU A 137 9.54 2.26 -22.93
C LEU A 137 8.80 1.92 -24.24
N ASN A 138 8.25 0.72 -24.33
CA ASN A 138 7.42 0.28 -25.44
C ASN A 138 5.99 0.88 -25.42
N ALA A 139 5.55 1.36 -24.25
CA ALA A 139 4.26 2.02 -24.04
C ALA A 139 4.45 3.24 -23.15
N GLY A 140 3.57 4.26 -23.30
CA GLY A 140 3.58 5.43 -22.44
C GLY A 140 3.17 5.08 -21.01
N VAL A 141 3.97 5.52 -20.02
CA VAL A 141 3.71 5.31 -18.57
C VAL A 141 3.94 6.62 -17.84
N ALA A 142 2.88 7.39 -17.62
CA ALA A 142 2.97 8.70 -16.94
C ALA A 142 3.32 8.56 -15.44
N ASP A 143 3.02 7.43 -14.82
CA ASP A 143 3.38 7.13 -13.43
C ASP A 143 4.77 6.48 -13.27
N PHE A 144 5.61 6.53 -14.29
CA PHE A 144 6.94 5.93 -14.23
C PHE A 144 7.79 6.41 -13.04
N PRO A 145 7.74 7.71 -12.63
CA PRO A 145 8.40 8.15 -11.41
C PRO A 145 7.89 7.45 -10.12
N PHE A 146 6.60 7.10 -10.05
CA PHE A 146 6.06 6.33 -8.92
C PHE A 146 6.61 4.89 -8.90
N ILE A 147 6.79 4.28 -10.08
CA ILE A 147 7.43 2.97 -10.18
C ILE A 147 8.85 3.03 -9.63
N MET A 148 9.59 4.09 -9.92
CA MET A 148 10.96 4.29 -9.45
C MET A 148 11.08 4.55 -7.94
N SER A 149 9.98 4.59 -7.21
CA SER A 149 9.94 4.67 -5.74
C SER A 149 9.66 3.32 -5.07
N ASP A 150 9.44 2.26 -5.85
CA ASP A 150 9.18 0.93 -5.29
C ASP A 150 10.40 0.39 -4.56
N TYR A 151 10.18 -0.19 -3.39
CA TYR A 151 11.26 -0.66 -2.49
C TYR A 151 12.14 -1.76 -3.10
N HIS A 152 11.62 -2.55 -4.03
CA HIS A 152 12.44 -3.51 -4.75
C HIS A 152 13.48 -2.81 -5.64
N LEU A 153 13.18 -1.59 -6.12
CA LEU A 153 14.03 -0.82 -7.02
C LEU A 153 15.02 0.10 -6.29
N ALA A 154 15.18 -0.10 -4.97
CA ALA A 154 16.20 0.58 -4.19
C ALA A 154 17.59 0.26 -4.75
N VAL A 155 18.40 1.31 -5.01
CA VAL A 155 19.64 1.20 -5.78
C VAL A 155 20.74 0.56 -4.94
N PHE A 156 21.38 -0.45 -5.48
CA PHE A 156 22.55 -1.10 -4.93
C PHE A 156 23.73 -1.04 -5.91
N LYS A 157 24.92 -1.24 -5.36
CA LYS A 157 26.19 -1.10 -6.09
C LYS A 157 26.30 -2.13 -7.23
N ALA A 158 26.72 -1.69 -8.40
CA ALA A 158 27.00 -2.57 -9.53
C ALA A 158 27.99 -3.68 -9.14
N GLY A 159 27.68 -4.90 -9.58
CA GLY A 159 28.43 -6.11 -9.24
C GLY A 159 27.94 -6.84 -7.97
N THR A 160 27.04 -6.26 -7.17
CA THR A 160 26.43 -6.94 -6.01
C THR A 160 25.60 -8.14 -6.47
N LYS A 161 25.84 -9.32 -5.92
CA LYS A 161 25.12 -10.56 -6.27
C LYS A 161 25.19 -11.59 -5.15
N GLY A 162 24.17 -12.43 -5.06
CA GLY A 162 24.11 -13.54 -4.10
C GLY A 162 24.43 -13.11 -2.66
N PRO A 163 25.35 -13.77 -1.96
CA PRO A 163 25.64 -13.45 -0.55
C PRO A 163 26.18 -12.03 -0.29
N GLU A 164 26.56 -11.28 -1.32
CA GLU A 164 27.03 -9.92 -1.13
C GLU A 164 25.91 -8.96 -0.74
N PHE A 165 24.64 -9.28 -1.04
CA PHE A 165 23.50 -8.52 -0.56
C PHE A 165 23.46 -8.45 0.97
N GLU A 166 23.88 -9.51 1.66
CA GLU A 166 23.87 -9.60 3.14
C GLU A 166 24.86 -8.62 3.81
N LYS A 167 25.76 -7.99 3.04
CA LYS A 167 26.60 -6.89 3.54
C LYS A 167 25.82 -5.59 3.76
N GLY A 168 24.62 -5.46 3.19
CA GLY A 168 23.74 -4.29 3.33
C GLY A 168 24.37 -3.00 2.80
N ILE A 169 25.29 -3.07 1.82
CA ILE A 169 25.91 -1.87 1.22
C ILE A 169 24.88 -1.11 0.40
N GLY A 170 24.73 0.16 0.70
CA GLY A 170 23.80 1.06 0.02
C GLY A 170 24.17 2.51 0.22
N THR A 171 23.26 3.42 -0.14
CA THR A 171 23.39 4.88 -0.04
C THR A 171 22.60 5.47 1.12
N GLY A 172 21.96 4.61 1.93
CA GLY A 172 21.00 4.95 2.95
C GLY A 172 21.58 5.67 4.17
N GLY A 173 20.67 6.16 5.03
CA GLY A 173 20.99 6.92 6.24
C GLY A 173 21.65 6.09 7.35
N TYR A 174 21.64 4.77 7.21
CA TYR A 174 22.17 3.83 8.20
C TYR A 174 23.02 2.75 7.55
N ILE A 175 24.08 2.34 8.25
CA ILE A 175 25.03 1.30 7.87
C ILE A 175 24.74 0.06 8.69
N LEU A 176 24.68 -1.10 8.07
CA LEU A 176 24.42 -2.38 8.73
C LEU A 176 25.56 -2.76 9.70
N GLU A 177 25.20 -3.14 10.93
CA GLU A 177 26.13 -3.71 11.94
C GLU A 177 25.80 -5.18 12.22
N LYS A 178 24.51 -5.54 12.23
CA LYS A 178 24.06 -6.92 12.45
C LYS A 178 22.83 -7.20 11.60
N TRP A 179 22.80 -8.36 10.99
CA TRP A 179 21.66 -8.93 10.30
C TRP A 179 21.42 -10.36 10.79
N GLU A 180 20.26 -10.59 11.36
CA GLU A 180 19.79 -11.89 11.80
C GLU A 180 18.36 -12.08 11.29
N PRO A 181 18.18 -12.79 10.14
CA PRO A 181 16.90 -12.90 9.44
C PRO A 181 15.76 -13.34 10.36
N GLY A 182 14.63 -12.63 10.30
CA GLY A 182 13.45 -12.91 11.11
C GLY A 182 13.58 -12.60 12.60
N VAL A 183 14.69 -12.04 13.05
CA VAL A 183 14.96 -11.73 14.46
C VAL A 183 15.27 -10.25 14.65
N THR A 184 16.38 -9.75 14.10
CA THR A 184 16.81 -8.37 14.30
C THR A 184 17.72 -7.87 13.19
N ALA A 185 17.59 -6.58 12.86
CA ALA A 185 18.58 -5.82 12.11
C ALA A 185 19.08 -4.67 12.98
N ILE A 186 20.38 -4.52 13.10
CA ILE A 186 21.01 -3.42 13.84
C ILE A 186 21.81 -2.59 12.87
N THR A 187 21.52 -1.29 12.86
CA THR A 187 22.15 -0.33 11.97
C THR A 187 22.67 0.88 12.78
N LYS A 188 23.74 1.51 12.31
CA LYS A 188 24.27 2.76 12.86
C LYS A 188 24.16 3.87 11.86
N ARG A 189 24.06 5.12 12.33
CA ARG A 189 23.99 6.29 11.48
C ARG A 189 25.18 6.35 10.51
N ASN A 190 24.85 6.60 9.23
CA ASN A 190 25.83 6.94 8.22
C ASN A 190 26.32 8.38 8.42
N PRO A 191 27.60 8.64 8.78
CA PRO A 191 28.09 9.98 8.99
C PRO A 191 28.12 10.83 7.71
N ASN A 192 28.18 10.18 6.54
CA ASN A 192 28.24 10.79 5.23
C ASN A 192 26.89 10.77 4.49
N TYR A 193 25.78 10.66 5.24
CA TYR A 193 24.47 10.61 4.58
C TYR A 193 24.15 11.92 3.85
N TRP A 194 23.83 11.81 2.59
CA TRP A 194 23.65 12.93 1.68
C TRP A 194 22.34 13.74 1.89
N LYS A 195 21.31 13.15 2.55
CA LYS A 195 20.07 13.85 2.89
C LYS A 195 20.24 14.65 4.19
N GLU A 196 20.19 15.96 4.11
CA GLU A 196 20.15 16.83 5.29
C GLU A 196 18.83 16.68 6.06
N GLY A 197 18.90 16.77 7.39
CA GLY A 197 17.71 16.71 8.25
C GLY A 197 17.04 15.34 8.29
N ARG A 198 17.80 14.27 8.06
CA ARG A 198 17.36 12.88 8.10
C ARG A 198 18.35 12.04 8.91
N ALA A 199 17.95 10.78 9.23
CA ALA A 199 18.76 9.82 9.98
C ALA A 199 19.25 10.40 11.33
N HIS A 200 18.30 10.74 12.20
CA HIS A 200 18.61 11.43 13.46
C HIS A 200 19.17 10.52 14.55
N PHE A 201 18.80 9.23 14.58
CA PHE A 201 19.25 8.30 15.60
C PHE A 201 20.72 7.89 15.41
N ASP A 202 21.45 7.65 16.50
CA ASP A 202 22.81 7.10 16.40
C ASP A 202 22.80 5.64 15.98
N LYS A 203 21.78 4.91 16.46
CA LYS A 203 21.58 3.48 16.23
C LYS A 203 20.10 3.16 16.08
N VAL A 204 19.78 2.26 15.19
CA VAL A 204 18.43 1.71 15.02
C VAL A 204 18.49 0.19 15.21
N GLU A 205 17.57 -0.34 15.98
CA GLU A 205 17.35 -1.78 16.13
C GLU A 205 15.93 -2.11 15.71
N THR A 206 15.82 -2.79 14.58
CA THR A 206 14.55 -3.24 13.99
C THR A 206 14.32 -4.68 14.39
N LEU A 207 13.41 -4.89 15.33
CA LEU A 207 13.03 -6.20 15.84
C LEU A 207 11.91 -6.80 15.02
N SER A 208 12.02 -8.06 14.64
CA SER A 208 10.92 -8.82 14.06
C SER A 208 10.10 -9.47 15.17
N ILE A 209 8.94 -8.90 15.49
CA ILE A 209 8.03 -9.47 16.48
C ILE A 209 6.66 -9.68 15.83
N ASN A 210 6.35 -10.91 15.42
CA ASN A 210 5.13 -11.21 14.67
C ASN A 210 3.86 -11.25 15.55
N ASP A 211 4.00 -11.62 16.85
CA ASP A 211 2.85 -11.65 17.76
C ASP A 211 2.47 -10.24 18.24
N VAL A 212 1.21 -9.85 17.99
CA VAL A 212 0.70 -8.50 18.34
C VAL A 212 0.67 -8.24 19.84
N ASN A 213 0.42 -9.27 20.67
CA ASN A 213 0.41 -9.10 22.12
C ASN A 213 1.82 -8.89 22.67
N ALA A 214 2.81 -9.59 22.11
CA ALA A 214 4.22 -9.39 22.44
C ALA A 214 4.67 -7.96 22.09
N ARG A 215 4.34 -7.44 20.87
CA ARG A 215 4.62 -6.05 20.49
C ARG A 215 3.93 -5.05 21.41
N THR A 216 2.64 -5.28 21.72
CA THR A 216 1.86 -4.42 22.60
C THR A 216 2.48 -4.37 24.01
N ASN A 217 2.94 -5.48 24.53
CA ASN A 217 3.60 -5.51 25.84
C ASN A 217 4.96 -4.82 25.81
N ALA A 218 5.74 -5.02 24.74
CA ALA A 218 7.05 -4.40 24.61
C ALA A 218 6.97 -2.86 24.53
N VAL A 219 5.99 -2.28 23.78
CA VAL A 219 5.81 -0.82 23.76
C VAL A 219 5.28 -0.28 25.08
N LYS A 220 4.36 -0.99 25.75
CA LYS A 220 3.83 -0.59 27.06
C LYS A 220 4.89 -0.54 28.16
N THR A 221 5.85 -1.46 28.11
CA THR A 221 6.94 -1.54 29.11
C THR A 221 8.15 -0.67 28.74
N GLY A 222 8.12 0.00 27.57
CA GLY A 222 9.22 0.83 27.09
C GLY A 222 10.44 0.02 26.60
N GLN A 223 10.26 -1.26 26.32
CA GLN A 223 11.31 -2.09 25.69
C GLN A 223 11.53 -1.69 24.23
N ILE A 224 10.49 -1.17 23.56
CA ILE A 224 10.54 -0.59 22.23
C ILE A 224 9.88 0.78 22.22
N HIS A 225 10.28 1.63 21.27
CA HIS A 225 9.72 2.97 21.12
C HIS A 225 8.55 3.04 20.13
N PHE A 226 8.43 2.04 19.24
CA PHE A 226 7.37 2.01 18.23
C PHE A 226 6.99 0.58 17.88
N MET A 227 5.71 0.37 17.56
CA MET A 227 5.18 -0.86 16.96
C MET A 227 4.22 -0.55 15.82
N ASP A 228 4.30 -1.34 14.75
CA ASP A 228 3.32 -1.35 13.67
C ASP A 228 2.05 -2.14 14.06
N ARG A 229 0.99 -1.99 13.26
CA ARG A 229 -0.23 -2.83 13.24
C ARG A 229 -0.80 -3.14 14.62
N CYS A 230 -1.26 -2.11 15.32
CA CYS A 230 -2.02 -2.28 16.57
C CYS A 230 -3.31 -3.07 16.35
N GLU A 231 -3.68 -3.90 17.35
CA GLU A 231 -4.97 -4.57 17.39
C GLU A 231 -6.11 -3.55 17.60
N ARG A 232 -6.95 -3.33 16.57
CA ARG A 232 -8.02 -2.30 16.60
C ARG A 232 -9.03 -2.51 17.72
N LYS A 233 -9.33 -3.76 18.09
CA LYS A 233 -10.28 -4.07 19.17
C LYS A 233 -9.79 -3.59 20.53
N THR A 234 -8.48 -3.60 20.77
CA THR A 234 -7.85 -3.31 22.06
C THR A 234 -7.04 -2.02 22.10
N VAL A 235 -6.84 -1.34 20.98
CA VAL A 235 -6.04 -0.10 20.89
C VAL A 235 -6.53 1.00 21.86
N HIS A 236 -7.82 1.04 22.16
CA HIS A 236 -8.39 1.97 23.14
C HIS A 236 -7.81 1.77 24.56
N LEU A 237 -7.33 0.57 24.90
CA LEU A 237 -6.65 0.29 26.17
C LEU A 237 -5.22 0.83 26.12
N LEU A 238 -4.53 0.62 24.97
CA LEU A 238 -3.18 1.12 24.77
C LEU A 238 -3.13 2.66 24.80
N LYS A 239 -4.14 3.33 24.24
CA LYS A 239 -4.30 4.80 24.30
C LYS A 239 -4.38 5.38 25.72
N ARG A 240 -4.71 4.57 26.72
CA ARG A 240 -4.76 4.99 28.14
C ARG A 240 -3.42 4.86 28.86
N VAL A 241 -2.45 4.23 28.23
CA VAL A 241 -1.11 4.05 28.81
C VAL A 241 -0.34 5.36 28.69
N LYS A 242 0.11 5.88 29.84
CA LYS A 242 0.92 7.11 29.87
C LYS A 242 2.22 6.91 29.09
N GLY A 243 2.59 7.87 28.27
CA GLY A 243 3.81 7.80 27.47
C GLY A 243 3.65 7.06 26.13
N ILE A 244 2.41 6.69 25.74
CA ILE A 244 2.11 6.06 24.45
C ILE A 244 1.15 6.95 23.67
N GLU A 245 1.51 7.19 22.42
CA GLU A 245 0.68 7.83 21.41
C GLU A 245 0.18 6.80 20.40
N ILE A 246 -1.08 6.91 19.98
CA ILE A 246 -1.66 6.11 18.90
C ILE A 246 -1.65 6.94 17.63
N LEU A 247 -0.92 6.45 16.64
CA LEU A 247 -0.84 7.01 15.31
C LEU A 247 -1.88 6.32 14.42
N ALA A 248 -2.85 7.08 13.91
CA ALA A 248 -3.89 6.59 13.04
C ALA A 248 -3.84 7.38 11.73
N VAL A 249 -3.38 6.74 10.67
CA VAL A 249 -3.06 7.39 9.40
C VAL A 249 -3.96 6.85 8.30
N THR A 250 -4.58 7.73 7.51
CA THR A 250 -5.39 7.33 6.36
C THR A 250 -4.50 6.68 5.31
N ALA A 251 -4.95 5.52 4.82
CA ALA A 251 -4.21 4.69 3.89
C ALA A 251 -5.09 4.28 2.69
N THR A 252 -4.49 3.62 1.73
CA THR A 252 -5.17 3.10 0.54
C THR A 252 -5.68 1.66 0.73
N PHE A 253 -5.43 1.06 1.89
CA PHE A 253 -5.89 -0.28 2.24
C PHE A 253 -7.40 -0.33 2.39
N HIS A 254 -8.06 -1.27 1.72
CA HIS A 254 -9.52 -1.36 1.74
C HIS A 254 -10.04 -2.79 1.76
N TYR A 255 -11.26 -2.95 2.28
CA TYR A 255 -11.98 -4.21 2.29
C TYR A 255 -13.02 -4.24 1.19
N THR A 256 -13.28 -5.42 0.67
CA THR A 256 -14.16 -5.60 -0.48
C THR A 256 -15.06 -6.83 -0.33
N MET A 257 -16.15 -6.81 -1.08
CA MET A 257 -17.01 -7.95 -1.29
C MET A 257 -17.20 -8.11 -2.82
N PRO A 258 -16.27 -8.78 -3.52
CA PRO A 258 -16.38 -9.02 -4.96
C PRO A 258 -17.51 -9.99 -5.29
N MET A 259 -18.26 -9.65 -6.35
CA MET A 259 -19.31 -10.43 -6.98
C MET A 259 -18.85 -10.82 -8.39
N MET A 260 -18.86 -12.12 -8.70
CA MET A 260 -18.44 -12.64 -10.01
C MET A 260 -19.46 -12.27 -11.10
N THR A 261 -19.16 -11.24 -11.89
CA THR A 261 -20.08 -10.71 -12.91
C THR A 261 -20.35 -11.69 -14.08
N THR A 262 -19.59 -12.75 -14.17
CA THR A 262 -19.78 -13.84 -15.14
C THR A 262 -20.67 -14.98 -14.61
N MET A 263 -21.13 -14.89 -13.36
CA MET A 263 -21.95 -15.89 -12.69
C MET A 263 -23.32 -15.30 -12.34
N LYS A 264 -24.40 -16.10 -12.58
CA LYS A 264 -25.73 -15.71 -12.14
C LYS A 264 -25.85 -15.79 -10.61
N PRO A 265 -26.59 -14.84 -9.99
CA PRO A 265 -27.33 -13.75 -10.63
C PRO A 265 -26.53 -12.43 -10.72
N TYR A 266 -25.22 -12.46 -10.47
CA TYR A 266 -24.35 -11.26 -10.40
C TYR A 266 -23.99 -10.68 -11.78
N ASP A 267 -24.36 -11.35 -12.88
CA ASP A 267 -24.31 -10.83 -14.25
C ASP A 267 -25.33 -9.70 -14.48
N ASP A 268 -26.43 -9.66 -13.69
CA ASP A 268 -27.37 -8.52 -13.71
C ASP A 268 -26.89 -7.39 -12.79
N ASN A 269 -26.66 -6.20 -13.38
CA ASN A 269 -26.25 -5.01 -12.61
C ASN A 269 -27.34 -4.57 -11.60
N ASN A 270 -28.63 -4.86 -11.81
CA ASN A 270 -29.65 -4.55 -10.80
C ASN A 270 -29.42 -5.35 -9.51
N VAL A 271 -28.96 -6.60 -9.60
CA VAL A 271 -28.57 -7.40 -8.43
C VAL A 271 -27.39 -6.74 -7.70
N ARG A 272 -26.34 -6.36 -8.44
CA ARG A 272 -25.17 -5.71 -7.85
C ARG A 272 -25.53 -4.38 -7.20
N LEU A 273 -26.35 -3.55 -7.84
CA LEU A 273 -26.84 -2.29 -7.27
C LEU A 273 -27.68 -2.51 -6.02
N ALA A 274 -28.57 -3.52 -5.99
CA ALA A 274 -29.34 -3.88 -4.81
C ALA A 274 -28.41 -4.18 -3.63
N LEU A 275 -27.43 -5.05 -3.84
CA LEU A 275 -26.45 -5.45 -2.83
C LEU A 275 -25.58 -4.27 -2.37
N LYS A 276 -25.16 -3.37 -3.28
CA LYS A 276 -24.43 -2.14 -2.97
C LYS A 276 -25.24 -1.16 -2.12
N HIS A 277 -26.56 -0.99 -2.36
CA HIS A 277 -27.43 -0.15 -1.56
C HIS A 277 -27.78 -0.74 -0.19
N ALA A 278 -27.68 -2.05 -0.03
CA ALA A 278 -27.98 -2.77 1.20
C ALA A 278 -26.85 -2.71 2.26
N VAL A 279 -25.77 -1.96 2.02
CA VAL A 279 -24.63 -1.84 2.97
C VAL A 279 -24.68 -0.52 3.71
N ASN A 280 -24.73 -0.58 5.05
CA ASN A 280 -24.50 0.58 5.92
C ASN A 280 -22.99 0.74 6.19
N ARG A 281 -22.31 1.53 5.35
CA ARG A 281 -20.85 1.70 5.37
C ARG A 281 -20.36 2.41 6.64
N ASP A 282 -21.12 3.38 7.13
CA ASP A 282 -20.77 4.10 8.36
C ASP A 282 -20.80 3.17 9.57
N GLU A 283 -21.80 2.27 9.64
CA GLU A 283 -21.89 1.27 10.70
C GLU A 283 -20.77 0.22 10.57
N MET A 284 -20.39 -0.17 9.33
CA MET A 284 -19.23 -1.04 9.09
C MET A 284 -17.95 -0.42 9.66
N VAL A 285 -17.65 0.83 9.33
CA VAL A 285 -16.47 1.55 9.86
C VAL A 285 -16.51 1.59 11.38
N LYS A 286 -17.67 1.94 11.95
CA LYS A 286 -17.82 2.07 13.41
C LYS A 286 -17.61 0.74 14.15
N ARG A 287 -18.18 -0.36 13.64
CA ARG A 287 -18.21 -1.64 14.36
C ARG A 287 -17.05 -2.55 14.03
N ILE A 288 -16.64 -2.60 12.75
CA ILE A 288 -15.56 -3.49 12.31
C ILE A 288 -14.18 -2.83 12.47
N LEU A 289 -14.07 -1.55 12.10
CA LEU A 289 -12.81 -0.82 12.21
C LEU A 289 -12.68 -0.04 13.53
N ASN A 290 -13.66 -0.12 14.44
CA ASN A 290 -13.68 0.66 15.69
C ASN A 290 -13.48 2.17 15.46
N GLY A 291 -13.94 2.67 14.31
CA GLY A 291 -13.79 4.07 13.89
C GLY A 291 -12.45 4.40 13.21
N TYR A 292 -11.52 3.45 13.12
CA TYR A 292 -10.23 3.63 12.45
C TYR A 292 -10.34 3.34 10.94
N GLY A 293 -11.10 4.16 10.24
CA GLY A 293 -11.30 4.04 8.80
C GLY A 293 -12.30 5.03 8.25
N GLU A 294 -12.57 4.92 6.96
CA GLU A 294 -13.52 5.75 6.24
C GLU A 294 -14.49 4.88 5.42
N ALA A 295 -15.72 5.39 5.24
CA ALA A 295 -16.72 4.72 4.41
C ALA A 295 -16.29 4.72 2.94
N GLY A 296 -16.33 3.56 2.31
CA GLY A 296 -16.07 3.37 0.89
C GLY A 296 -17.22 3.89 0.01
N ASN A 297 -17.01 3.80 -1.32
CA ASN A 297 -17.99 4.23 -2.32
C ASN A 297 -18.01 3.31 -3.56
N ASP A 298 -17.75 2.02 -3.35
CA ASP A 298 -17.76 0.96 -4.37
C ASP A 298 -16.75 1.14 -5.51
N HIS A 299 -15.64 1.82 -5.21
CA HIS A 299 -14.44 1.91 -6.03
C HIS A 299 -13.18 1.85 -5.12
N PRO A 300 -12.02 1.41 -5.64
CA PRO A 300 -10.84 1.13 -4.80
C PRO A 300 -9.98 2.35 -4.50
N ILE A 301 -10.30 3.52 -5.05
CA ILE A 301 -9.47 4.72 -4.90
C ILE A 301 -9.82 5.41 -3.59
N ALA A 302 -8.83 5.50 -2.71
CA ALA A 302 -8.96 6.07 -1.38
C ALA A 302 -8.92 7.60 -1.38
N PRO A 303 -9.47 8.27 -0.35
CA PRO A 303 -9.45 9.74 -0.24
C PRO A 303 -8.06 10.38 -0.26
N VAL A 304 -7.00 9.62 0.03
CA VAL A 304 -5.60 10.09 -0.02
C VAL A 304 -4.97 9.97 -1.39
N ASN A 305 -5.57 9.21 -2.30
CA ASN A 305 -5.06 9.09 -3.66
C ASN A 305 -5.17 10.41 -4.42
N ARG A 306 -4.22 10.66 -5.31
CA ARG A 306 -4.04 11.90 -6.07
C ARG A 306 -5.25 12.32 -6.87
N TYR A 307 -5.91 11.36 -7.53
CA TYR A 307 -7.08 11.57 -8.40
C TYR A 307 -8.37 11.05 -7.78
N PHE A 308 -8.46 11.05 -6.46
CA PHE A 308 -9.70 10.71 -5.79
C PHE A 308 -10.84 11.65 -6.21
N ALA A 309 -11.95 11.11 -6.69
CA ALA A 309 -13.12 11.86 -7.16
C ALA A 309 -13.93 12.43 -5.99
N LYS A 310 -13.50 13.58 -5.46
CA LYS A 310 -14.09 14.23 -4.27
C LYS A 310 -15.56 14.59 -4.46
N ASP A 311 -15.95 14.94 -5.69
CA ASP A 311 -17.31 15.39 -6.03
C ASP A 311 -18.24 14.23 -6.39
N LEU A 312 -17.73 13.00 -6.45
CA LEU A 312 -18.56 11.83 -6.74
C LEU A 312 -19.51 11.56 -5.57
N PRO A 313 -20.83 11.59 -5.79
CA PRO A 313 -21.80 11.38 -4.69
C PRO A 313 -21.59 10.05 -4.00
N LYS A 314 -21.49 10.09 -2.66
CA LYS A 314 -21.37 8.88 -1.84
C LYS A 314 -22.65 8.06 -1.87
N ARG A 315 -22.52 6.74 -2.09
CA ARG A 315 -23.64 5.81 -2.00
C ARG A 315 -24.08 5.68 -0.55
N LYS A 316 -25.29 6.13 -0.27
CA LYS A 316 -25.91 5.98 1.05
C LYS A 316 -26.51 4.59 1.20
N TYR A 317 -26.58 4.11 2.45
CA TYR A 317 -27.40 2.98 2.82
C TYR A 317 -28.87 3.32 2.56
N ASP A 318 -29.51 2.54 1.71
CA ASP A 318 -30.88 2.79 1.24
C ASP A 318 -31.61 1.46 1.01
N PRO A 319 -32.22 0.89 2.07
CA PRO A 319 -32.95 -0.37 1.96
C PRO A 319 -34.10 -0.35 0.94
N GLU A 320 -34.78 0.78 0.80
CA GLU A 320 -35.90 0.89 -0.17
C GLU A 320 -35.40 0.85 -1.62
N LYS A 321 -34.27 1.51 -1.87
CA LYS A 321 -33.62 1.47 -3.17
C LYS A 321 -33.03 0.08 -3.46
N ALA A 322 -32.48 -0.58 -2.45
CA ALA A 322 -32.01 -1.96 -2.55
C ALA A 322 -33.17 -2.90 -2.90
N LYS A 323 -34.31 -2.77 -2.23
CA LYS A 323 -35.54 -3.50 -2.52
C LYS A 323 -36.08 -3.24 -3.92
N PHE A 324 -36.05 -1.99 -4.37
CA PHE A 324 -36.43 -1.64 -5.75
C PHE A 324 -35.58 -2.39 -6.77
N TYR A 325 -34.26 -2.40 -6.63
CA TYR A 325 -33.36 -3.06 -7.58
C TYR A 325 -33.48 -4.58 -7.53
N ILE A 326 -33.63 -5.19 -6.34
CA ILE A 326 -33.76 -6.65 -6.23
C ILE A 326 -35.06 -7.13 -6.88
N LYS A 327 -36.13 -6.37 -6.71
CA LYS A 327 -37.43 -6.63 -7.38
C LYS A 327 -37.33 -6.46 -8.90
N LYS A 328 -36.62 -5.43 -9.36
CA LYS A 328 -36.39 -5.20 -10.79
C LYS A 328 -35.60 -6.36 -11.45
N ALA A 329 -34.72 -7.00 -10.69
CA ALA A 329 -34.00 -8.19 -11.10
C ALA A 329 -34.82 -9.51 -10.97
N GLY A 330 -36.00 -9.48 -10.33
CA GLY A 330 -36.80 -10.68 -10.07
C GLY A 330 -36.16 -11.65 -9.09
N MET A 331 -35.36 -11.14 -8.12
CA MET A 331 -34.55 -11.94 -7.21
C MET A 331 -34.99 -11.82 -5.72
N GLU A 332 -36.25 -11.45 -5.46
CA GLU A 332 -36.78 -11.29 -4.10
C GLU A 332 -36.69 -12.56 -3.26
N ASP A 333 -36.80 -13.72 -3.89
CA ASP A 333 -36.73 -15.00 -3.20
C ASP A 333 -35.35 -15.64 -3.19
N HIS A 334 -34.38 -15.05 -3.90
CA HIS A 334 -33.03 -15.59 -3.98
C HIS A 334 -32.27 -15.46 -2.66
N THR A 335 -31.48 -16.47 -2.31
CA THR A 335 -30.56 -16.41 -1.17
C THR A 335 -29.13 -16.30 -1.68
N PHE A 336 -28.48 -15.17 -1.36
CA PHE A 336 -27.10 -14.89 -1.75
C PHE A 336 -26.12 -15.50 -0.73
N ASN A 337 -25.24 -16.39 -1.19
CA ASN A 337 -24.20 -16.92 -0.32
C ASN A 337 -23.03 -15.94 -0.28
N LEU A 338 -22.69 -15.45 0.92
CA LEU A 338 -21.50 -14.63 1.14
C LEU A 338 -20.46 -15.45 1.89
N HIS A 339 -19.41 -15.85 1.17
CA HIS A 339 -18.31 -16.64 1.71
C HIS A 339 -17.33 -15.77 2.48
N THR A 340 -16.91 -16.19 3.66
CA THR A 340 -16.04 -15.43 4.56
C THR A 340 -15.12 -16.32 5.36
N ALA A 341 -13.95 -15.80 5.72
CA ALA A 341 -13.04 -16.33 6.73
C ALA A 341 -12.20 -15.19 7.33
N GLU A 342 -11.66 -15.39 8.51
CA GLU A 342 -10.71 -14.43 9.12
C GLU A 342 -9.44 -14.24 8.28
N ALA A 343 -9.12 -15.17 7.36
CA ALA A 343 -8.06 -15.01 6.37
C ALA A 343 -8.33 -13.87 5.38
N ALA A 344 -9.60 -13.54 5.10
CA ALA A 344 -9.95 -12.42 4.22
C ALA A 344 -9.49 -11.07 4.82
N PHE A 345 -9.77 -10.85 6.09
CA PHE A 345 -9.23 -9.78 6.93
C PHE A 345 -9.74 -9.99 8.37
N GLN A 346 -9.05 -9.40 9.32
CA GLN A 346 -9.45 -9.46 10.72
C GLN A 346 -10.84 -8.87 10.93
N GLY A 347 -11.80 -9.68 11.40
CA GLY A 347 -13.21 -9.32 11.60
C GLY A 347 -14.07 -9.47 10.34
N ALA A 348 -13.62 -10.22 9.32
CA ALA A 348 -14.39 -10.47 8.11
C ALA A 348 -15.70 -11.19 8.41
N ASP A 349 -15.70 -12.18 9.32
CA ASP A 349 -16.89 -12.89 9.74
C ASP A 349 -17.91 -11.96 10.40
N ASP A 350 -17.45 -11.08 11.29
CA ASP A 350 -18.30 -10.07 11.93
C ASP A 350 -18.88 -9.08 10.90
N ALA A 351 -18.06 -8.68 9.91
CA ALA A 351 -18.49 -7.81 8.82
C ALA A 351 -19.56 -8.48 7.93
N ALA A 352 -19.39 -9.76 7.61
CA ALA A 352 -20.38 -10.52 6.84
C ALA A 352 -21.72 -10.65 7.58
N ILE A 353 -21.69 -10.93 8.89
CA ILE A 353 -22.89 -11.00 9.72
C ILE A 353 -23.57 -9.62 9.82
N LEU A 354 -22.80 -8.57 10.01
CA LEU A 354 -23.33 -7.19 10.05
C LEU A 354 -23.98 -6.82 8.72
N TYR A 355 -23.36 -7.20 7.60
CA TYR A 355 -23.95 -6.99 6.28
C TYR A 355 -25.25 -7.78 6.07
N GLN A 356 -25.31 -9.03 6.52
CA GLN A 356 -26.55 -9.83 6.50
C GLN A 356 -27.70 -9.10 7.22
N GLU A 357 -27.43 -8.51 8.40
CA GLU A 357 -28.44 -7.75 9.14
C GLU A 357 -28.85 -6.44 8.42
N HIS A 358 -27.91 -5.78 7.73
CA HIS A 358 -28.22 -4.62 6.89
C HIS A 358 -29.13 -5.00 5.72
N ALA A 359 -28.80 -6.06 5.00
CA ALA A 359 -29.51 -6.53 3.82
C ALA A 359 -30.93 -7.02 4.15
N LYS A 360 -31.14 -7.60 5.34
CA LYS A 360 -32.43 -8.04 5.84
C LYS A 360 -33.47 -6.91 5.90
N LYS A 361 -33.06 -5.66 6.14
CA LYS A 361 -33.95 -4.50 6.14
C LYS A 361 -34.49 -4.16 4.74
N ALA A 362 -33.83 -4.67 3.70
CA ALA A 362 -34.26 -4.56 2.29
C ALA A 362 -34.92 -5.87 1.81
N ASP A 363 -35.32 -6.77 2.71
CA ASP A 363 -35.85 -8.11 2.42
C ASP A 363 -34.89 -8.97 1.56
N ILE A 364 -33.60 -8.64 1.53
CA ILE A 364 -32.57 -9.40 0.81
C ILE A 364 -32.00 -10.47 1.73
N LYS A 365 -32.08 -11.73 1.27
CA LYS A 365 -31.64 -12.92 2.01
C LYS A 365 -30.14 -13.17 1.74
N ILE A 366 -29.26 -12.88 2.70
CA ILE A 366 -27.85 -13.26 2.65
C ILE A 366 -27.61 -14.43 3.60
N LYS A 367 -26.96 -15.47 3.10
CA LYS A 367 -26.43 -16.58 3.91
C LYS A 367 -24.93 -16.43 4.05
N VAL A 368 -24.47 -16.19 5.27
CA VAL A 368 -23.04 -16.19 5.57
C VAL A 368 -22.52 -17.62 5.58
N VAL A 369 -21.54 -17.91 4.73
CA VAL A 369 -20.87 -19.21 4.61
C VAL A 369 -19.46 -19.06 5.12
N ARG A 370 -19.18 -19.59 6.31
CA ARG A 370 -17.83 -19.58 6.89
C ARG A 370 -16.99 -20.66 6.23
N GLU A 371 -15.84 -20.24 5.71
CA GLU A 371 -14.85 -21.09 5.09
C GLU A 371 -13.65 -21.28 6.00
N PRO A 372 -12.87 -22.36 5.84
CA PRO A 372 -11.57 -22.47 6.50
C PRO A 372 -10.63 -21.33 6.08
N SER A 373 -9.84 -20.81 7.03
CA SER A 373 -8.80 -19.83 6.69
C SER A 373 -7.68 -20.45 5.85
N ASP A 374 -7.36 -21.73 6.09
CA ASP A 374 -6.47 -22.50 5.23
C ASP A 374 -7.15 -22.76 3.87
N GLY A 375 -6.44 -22.49 2.79
CA GLY A 375 -6.94 -22.60 1.43
C GLY A 375 -7.92 -21.50 0.99
N TYR A 376 -8.22 -20.47 1.81
CA TYR A 376 -9.18 -19.44 1.44
C TYR A 376 -8.84 -18.74 0.11
N TRP A 377 -7.58 -18.42 -0.09
CA TRP A 377 -7.12 -17.72 -1.30
C TRP A 377 -7.10 -18.60 -2.55
N SER A 378 -6.98 -19.93 -2.41
CA SER A 378 -6.99 -20.88 -3.54
C SER A 378 -8.39 -21.38 -3.89
N ASP A 379 -9.26 -21.54 -2.89
CA ASP A 379 -10.51 -22.30 -3.03
C ASP A 379 -11.77 -21.41 -2.97
N VAL A 380 -11.63 -20.18 -2.44
CA VAL A 380 -12.72 -19.23 -2.27
C VAL A 380 -12.53 -17.99 -3.14
N TRP A 381 -11.46 -17.22 -2.92
CA TRP A 381 -11.18 -16.01 -3.69
C TRP A 381 -11.00 -16.34 -5.18
N THR A 382 -11.66 -15.61 -6.05
CA THR A 382 -11.73 -15.83 -7.51
C THR A 382 -12.38 -17.17 -7.95
N LYS A 383 -12.98 -17.93 -7.02
CA LYS A 383 -13.66 -19.21 -7.30
C LYS A 383 -15.13 -19.18 -6.92
N LYS A 384 -15.46 -18.60 -5.76
CA LYS A 384 -16.84 -18.47 -5.30
C LYS A 384 -17.47 -17.19 -5.87
N GLU A 385 -18.77 -17.22 -6.03
CA GLU A 385 -19.55 -16.17 -6.68
C GLU A 385 -19.55 -14.84 -5.92
N PHE A 386 -19.43 -14.87 -4.58
CA PHE A 386 -19.50 -13.72 -3.70
C PHE A 386 -18.75 -14.00 -2.39
N CYS A 387 -17.70 -13.25 -2.10
CA CYS A 387 -16.88 -13.50 -0.93
C CYS A 387 -16.36 -12.20 -0.30
N MET A 388 -15.85 -12.30 0.94
CA MET A 388 -15.10 -11.23 1.60
C MET A 388 -13.67 -11.22 1.07
N CYS A 389 -13.09 -10.03 0.92
CA CYS A 389 -11.72 -9.86 0.46
C CYS A 389 -11.12 -8.56 0.99
N TYR A 390 -9.80 -8.39 0.86
CA TYR A 390 -9.10 -7.14 1.09
C TYR A 390 -8.15 -6.83 -0.05
N TRP A 391 -7.79 -5.56 -0.16
CA TRP A 391 -6.73 -5.11 -1.05
C TRP A 391 -5.75 -4.24 -0.27
N SER A 392 -4.48 -4.60 -0.32
CA SER A 392 -3.41 -3.66 -0.01
C SER A 392 -3.47 -2.54 -1.04
N GLY A 393 -3.35 -1.31 -0.59
CA GLY A 393 -3.37 -0.18 -1.50
C GLY A 393 -2.25 -0.20 -2.53
N ARG A 394 -2.41 0.63 -3.53
CA ARG A 394 -1.37 0.90 -4.53
C ARG A 394 -1.06 2.40 -4.51
N PRO A 395 0.18 2.81 -4.81
CA PRO A 395 0.57 4.22 -4.77
C PRO A 395 -0.15 5.07 -5.82
N THR A 396 -0.61 4.45 -6.91
CA THR A 396 -1.34 5.16 -7.97
C THR A 396 -2.64 4.47 -8.33
N GLU A 397 -3.56 5.25 -8.89
CA GLU A 397 -4.84 4.78 -9.42
C GLU A 397 -4.63 3.77 -10.55
N ASP A 398 -3.66 4.04 -11.44
CA ASP A 398 -3.33 3.14 -12.55
C ASP A 398 -2.96 1.75 -12.04
N LEU A 399 -2.06 1.67 -11.08
CA LEU A 399 -1.61 0.39 -10.53
C LEU A 399 -2.76 -0.38 -9.88
N MET A 400 -3.67 0.31 -9.16
CA MET A 400 -4.81 -0.35 -8.52
C MET A 400 -5.83 -0.84 -9.56
N PHE A 401 -6.20 0.01 -10.52
CA PHE A 401 -7.13 -0.37 -11.57
C PHE A 401 -6.58 -1.44 -12.51
N SER A 402 -5.31 -1.35 -12.88
CA SER A 402 -4.66 -2.32 -13.76
C SER A 402 -4.56 -3.71 -13.15
N VAL A 403 -4.32 -3.82 -11.84
CA VAL A 403 -4.13 -5.12 -11.17
C VAL A 403 -5.44 -5.81 -10.82
N ALA A 404 -6.49 -5.05 -10.46
CA ALA A 404 -7.69 -5.60 -9.84
C ALA A 404 -8.99 -5.38 -10.64
N TYR A 405 -9.02 -4.43 -11.60
CA TYR A 405 -10.24 -4.04 -12.30
C TYR A 405 -10.16 -4.14 -13.82
N ALA A 406 -8.94 -4.13 -14.39
CA ALA A 406 -8.78 -4.28 -15.84
C ALA A 406 -9.30 -5.64 -16.32
N ALA A 407 -9.96 -5.66 -17.48
CA ALA A 407 -10.41 -6.91 -18.10
C ALA A 407 -9.23 -7.86 -18.33
N GLY A 408 -9.42 -9.13 -17.97
CA GLY A 408 -8.39 -10.16 -18.12
C GLY A 408 -7.23 -10.10 -17.12
N ALA A 409 -7.18 -9.09 -16.24
CA ALA A 409 -6.17 -9.07 -15.18
C ALA A 409 -6.30 -10.31 -14.28
N PRO A 410 -5.20 -11.00 -13.92
CA PRO A 410 -5.25 -12.23 -13.14
C PRO A 410 -5.97 -12.08 -11.80
N TRP A 411 -5.90 -10.90 -11.21
CA TRP A 411 -6.50 -10.56 -9.92
C TRP A 411 -7.80 -9.75 -10.03
N ASN A 412 -8.38 -9.63 -11.24
CA ASN A 412 -9.76 -9.13 -11.36
C ASN A 412 -10.71 -10.17 -10.78
N ASP A 413 -10.99 -10.04 -9.50
CA ASP A 413 -11.71 -11.01 -8.68
C ASP A 413 -13.22 -11.02 -8.92
N THR A 414 -13.71 -10.09 -9.73
CA THR A 414 -15.10 -10.02 -10.19
C THR A 414 -15.29 -10.52 -11.62
N LYS A 415 -14.21 -10.71 -12.38
CA LYS A 415 -14.23 -10.97 -13.83
C LYS A 415 -15.01 -9.90 -14.62
N TRP A 416 -15.17 -8.72 -14.03
CA TRP A 416 -15.85 -7.60 -14.64
C TRP A 416 -15.08 -7.10 -15.87
N ASP A 417 -15.83 -6.81 -16.93
CA ASP A 417 -15.31 -6.28 -18.18
C ASP A 417 -16.22 -5.14 -18.65
N ASN A 418 -15.68 -3.94 -18.69
CA ASN A 418 -16.36 -2.75 -19.19
C ASN A 418 -15.48 -2.04 -20.20
N GLU A 419 -15.91 -2.03 -21.46
CA GLU A 419 -15.16 -1.50 -22.58
C GLU A 419 -14.73 -0.04 -22.37
N LYS A 420 -15.63 0.81 -21.85
CA LYS A 420 -15.34 2.21 -21.59
C LYS A 420 -14.30 2.39 -20.49
N PHE A 421 -14.40 1.60 -19.40
CA PHE A 421 -13.41 1.60 -18.32
C PHE A 421 -12.03 1.18 -18.83
N ASN A 422 -11.96 0.08 -19.56
CA ASN A 422 -10.70 -0.44 -20.10
C ASN A 422 -10.03 0.54 -21.05
N LYS A 423 -10.83 1.21 -21.91
CA LYS A 423 -10.32 2.26 -22.80
C LYS A 423 -9.76 3.45 -22.00
N LEU A 424 -10.51 3.95 -21.03
CA LEU A 424 -10.07 5.06 -20.17
C LEU A 424 -8.77 4.71 -19.42
N LEU A 425 -8.63 3.47 -18.95
CA LEU A 425 -7.44 3.02 -18.23
C LEU A 425 -6.20 3.05 -19.13
N VAL A 426 -6.32 2.60 -20.38
CA VAL A 426 -5.23 2.66 -21.37
C VAL A 426 -4.87 4.11 -21.70
N ASP A 427 -5.89 4.96 -21.95
CA ASP A 427 -5.67 6.37 -22.30
C ASP A 427 -5.03 7.16 -21.14
N ALA A 428 -5.52 6.95 -19.88
CA ALA A 428 -5.01 7.62 -18.69
C ALA A 428 -3.57 7.22 -18.33
N LYS A 429 -3.15 6.00 -18.69
CA LYS A 429 -1.81 5.51 -18.41
C LYS A 429 -0.71 6.33 -19.09
N ALA A 430 -0.97 6.83 -20.30
CA ALA A 430 -0.03 7.64 -21.06
C ALA A 430 -0.28 9.16 -20.98
N GLU A 431 -1.40 9.59 -20.38
CA GLU A 431 -1.78 11.02 -20.32
C GLU A 431 -0.94 11.77 -19.27
N LEU A 432 -0.23 12.81 -19.69
CA LEU A 432 0.60 13.67 -18.83
C LEU A 432 -0.13 14.92 -18.34
N ASP A 433 -1.25 15.32 -18.99
CA ASP A 433 -2.06 16.44 -18.51
C ASP A 433 -2.84 16.04 -17.26
N GLU A 434 -2.44 16.61 -16.12
CA GLU A 434 -3.01 16.34 -14.80
C GLU A 434 -4.54 16.49 -14.73
N LYS A 435 -5.09 17.50 -15.41
CA LYS A 435 -6.53 17.77 -15.36
C LYS A 435 -7.31 16.73 -16.16
N LYS A 436 -6.84 16.41 -17.35
CA LYS A 436 -7.46 15.35 -18.18
C LYS A 436 -7.36 14.00 -17.48
N ARG A 437 -6.21 13.71 -16.92
CA ARG A 437 -5.95 12.47 -16.18
C ARG A 437 -6.88 12.34 -14.97
N ALA A 438 -7.04 13.43 -14.19
CA ALA A 438 -7.97 13.48 -13.07
C ALA A 438 -9.43 13.22 -13.51
N GLN A 439 -9.86 13.78 -14.65
CA GLN A 439 -11.19 13.54 -15.22
C GLN A 439 -11.39 12.08 -15.62
N MET A 440 -10.39 11.46 -16.29
CA MET A 440 -10.45 10.05 -16.68
C MET A 440 -10.56 9.13 -15.46
N TYR A 441 -9.76 9.37 -14.40
CA TYR A 441 -9.84 8.58 -13.17
C TYR A 441 -11.13 8.83 -12.39
N ALA A 442 -11.68 10.04 -12.40
CA ALA A 442 -12.98 10.31 -11.78
C ALA A 442 -14.11 9.53 -12.49
N GLU A 443 -14.09 9.51 -13.82
CA GLU A 443 -15.06 8.75 -14.63
C GLU A 443 -14.93 7.23 -14.38
N MET A 444 -13.70 6.71 -14.29
CA MET A 444 -13.47 5.30 -13.95
C MET A 444 -14.00 4.95 -12.56
N GLN A 445 -13.84 5.83 -11.57
CA GLN A 445 -14.42 5.64 -10.23
C GLN A 445 -15.95 5.61 -10.26
N GLU A 446 -16.59 6.47 -11.06
CA GLU A 446 -18.05 6.47 -11.25
C GLU A 446 -18.53 5.17 -11.91
N ILE A 447 -17.83 4.70 -12.96
CA ILE A 447 -18.16 3.45 -13.65
C ILE A 447 -18.03 2.27 -12.68
N CYS A 448 -16.96 2.18 -11.88
CA CYS A 448 -16.80 1.14 -10.86
C CYS A 448 -17.95 1.17 -9.84
N LYS A 449 -18.30 2.37 -9.36
CA LYS A 449 -19.37 2.56 -8.38
C LYS A 449 -20.72 2.07 -8.92
N ASP A 450 -21.04 2.37 -10.17
CA ASP A 450 -22.39 2.17 -10.71
C ASP A 450 -22.54 0.86 -11.52
N ASP A 451 -21.46 0.32 -12.08
CA ASP A 451 -21.48 -0.93 -12.86
C ASP A 451 -20.50 -1.99 -12.35
N GLY A 452 -19.45 -1.64 -11.62
CA GLY A 452 -18.44 -2.59 -11.18
C GLY A 452 -18.97 -3.74 -10.32
N GLY A 453 -18.26 -4.87 -10.34
CA GLY A 453 -18.61 -6.08 -9.61
C GLY A 453 -18.32 -6.05 -8.11
N THR A 454 -17.70 -5.00 -7.59
CA THR A 454 -17.21 -4.98 -6.21
C THR A 454 -18.02 -4.04 -5.33
N ILE A 455 -18.37 -4.50 -4.12
CA ILE A 455 -18.77 -3.61 -3.02
C ILE A 455 -17.50 -3.22 -2.28
N VAL A 456 -17.26 -1.93 -2.11
CA VAL A 456 -16.18 -1.40 -1.26
C VAL A 456 -16.80 -0.68 -0.06
N PRO A 457 -16.99 -1.38 1.07
CA PRO A 457 -17.69 -0.79 2.22
C PRO A 457 -16.82 0.19 3.00
N MET A 458 -15.50 -0.02 3.08
CA MET A 458 -14.63 0.76 3.95
C MET A 458 -13.16 0.72 3.52
N PHE A 459 -12.48 1.84 3.78
CA PHE A 459 -11.03 1.98 3.78
C PHE A 459 -10.53 1.93 5.22
N ALA A 460 -9.46 1.19 5.48
CA ALA A 460 -8.89 1.07 6.81
C ALA A 460 -7.72 2.03 7.02
N GLN A 461 -7.63 2.63 8.20
CA GLN A 461 -6.44 3.36 8.62
C GLN A 461 -5.33 2.40 9.04
N ILE A 462 -4.08 2.81 8.84
CA ILE A 462 -2.92 2.24 9.51
C ILE A 462 -2.98 2.71 10.96
N VAL A 463 -2.95 1.79 11.92
CA VAL A 463 -3.01 2.08 13.35
C VAL A 463 -1.77 1.53 14.03
N GLU A 464 -0.96 2.41 14.57
CA GLU A 464 0.36 2.14 15.14
C GLU A 464 0.47 2.76 16.53
N ALA A 465 1.49 2.38 17.30
CA ALA A 465 1.76 2.99 18.59
C ALA A 465 3.22 3.43 18.71
N SER A 466 3.40 4.64 19.19
CA SER A 466 4.71 5.22 19.44
C SER A 466 4.85 5.67 20.89
N SER A 467 6.06 5.65 21.42
CA SER A 467 6.41 6.34 22.64
C SER A 467 6.32 7.86 22.43
N ASP A 468 5.84 8.59 23.41
CA ASP A 468 5.85 10.07 23.43
C ASP A 468 7.26 10.70 23.43
N LYS A 469 8.31 9.87 23.54
CA LYS A 469 9.71 10.27 23.38
C LYS A 469 10.13 10.39 21.92
N ILE A 470 9.29 9.95 20.99
CA ILE A 470 9.57 9.99 19.55
C ILE A 470 8.78 11.11 18.91
N GLY A 471 9.50 12.01 18.23
CA GLY A 471 8.94 13.07 17.41
C GLY A 471 8.95 12.69 15.93
N HIS A 472 8.00 13.23 15.18
CA HIS A 472 7.88 13.02 13.75
C HIS A 472 7.23 14.22 13.06
N GLY A 473 7.40 14.33 11.75
CA GLY A 473 6.63 15.22 10.88
C GLY A 473 5.28 14.63 10.47
N PRO A 474 4.68 15.13 9.39
CA PRO A 474 3.53 14.47 8.76
C PRO A 474 3.88 13.02 8.38
N ILE A 475 2.99 12.08 8.71
CA ILE A 475 3.22 10.65 8.50
C ILE A 475 2.63 10.24 7.15
N SER A 476 3.40 9.56 6.32
CA SER A 476 2.94 8.97 5.08
C SER A 476 2.10 7.71 5.34
N GLY A 477 0.88 7.69 4.83
CA GLY A 477 0.00 6.50 4.85
C GLY A 477 0.22 5.56 3.65
N HIS A 478 1.31 5.74 2.91
CA HIS A 478 1.65 4.89 1.76
C HIS A 478 1.88 3.43 2.19
N MET A 479 2.62 3.26 3.27
CA MET A 479 2.81 1.99 4.00
C MET A 479 2.88 2.28 5.51
N GLU A 480 2.91 1.23 6.32
CA GLU A 480 3.14 1.33 7.77
C GLU A 480 4.48 2.03 8.06
N ALA A 481 4.68 2.41 9.31
CA ALA A 481 5.93 3.00 9.80
C ALA A 481 6.40 4.21 8.98
N ASP A 482 5.46 5.13 8.66
CA ASP A 482 5.73 6.33 7.85
C ASP A 482 6.27 5.99 6.46
N GLY A 483 5.57 5.10 5.74
CA GLY A 483 6.04 4.59 4.45
C GLY A 483 7.29 3.73 4.58
N GLN A 484 7.45 3.02 5.69
CA GLN A 484 8.63 2.23 6.09
C GLN A 484 9.92 3.06 6.26
N ARG A 485 9.78 4.38 6.44
CA ARG A 485 10.91 5.33 6.56
C ARG A 485 10.99 6.01 7.93
N ASN A 486 10.31 5.49 8.95
CA ASN A 486 10.32 6.07 10.29
C ASN A 486 11.74 6.17 10.87
N ALA A 487 12.62 5.20 10.65
CA ALA A 487 14.00 5.26 11.09
C ALA A 487 14.77 6.45 10.48
N GLU A 488 14.51 6.78 9.22
CA GLU A 488 15.15 7.89 8.51
C GLU A 488 14.56 9.25 8.90
N ARG A 489 13.20 9.31 9.10
CA ARG A 489 12.47 10.58 9.21
C ARG A 489 12.22 11.06 10.64
N TRP A 490 12.19 10.15 11.61
CA TRP A 490 11.80 10.43 13.00
C TRP A 490 13.00 10.73 13.88
N TRP A 491 12.75 11.25 15.12
CA TRP A 491 13.77 11.69 16.05
C TRP A 491 13.35 11.53 17.51
N PHE A 492 14.27 11.63 18.47
CA PHE A 492 13.94 11.78 19.89
C PHE A 492 13.57 13.23 20.20
N VAL A 493 12.54 13.45 21.05
CA VAL A 493 12.11 14.78 21.53
C VAL A 493 12.79 15.16 22.83
#